data_475eed097940715d141d8eb12acd7ed8
#
_entry.id   475eed097940715d141d8eb12acd7ed8
#
_cell.length_a   1.000
_cell.length_b   1.000
_cell.length_c   1.000
_cell.angle_alpha   90.00
_cell.angle_beta   90.00
_cell.angle_gamma   90.00
#
_symmetry.space_group_name_H-M   'P 1'
#
loop_
_entity.id
_entity.type
_entity.pdbx_description
1 polymer ?
#
loop_
_entity_poly.entity_id
_entity_poly.type
_entity_poly.pdbx_seq_one_letter_code
_entity_poly.pdbx_strand_id
1 'polypeptide(L)'
;MMELAQGTSMEASYKGLFLFLKARKGFLNSLQLGDVPYSEILKAEEGIMYPKYDKQKDVFEAALADLKEAESLFAQGQNFDGDFIYDGDASKWRKLCNHLQLRILLTMSKQVTPEYKTRFAEIVAAGNLMESNDDNFQMDFLDNPNAYYPYYNGETKRKNHAIAKLLVDELIRLKDRRLFYFAEPAPALLAEGKTESDFEAYAGAPSELSAEQLAVNNSNGEYSLLNKRYPVYKVGDPHLMHSYADQCFMIAEAIEEGWLQGDSKAYYENGVKAMLKYYMDLSIAASDCHGMAITQDYIDNYFTGAAAYADTKEERLKQIWMQAWIAFFFQGETDAYFFNFLRTGYPEFPLNPETSMNPDNKNAYPKRWMYPQDEQTKNPENYQKAIDEQFGGVDTTDQTPWYLQ
;
A
#
# COMPACT_ATOMS: atom_id res chain seq x y z
N MET A 1 2.68 -17.50 22.60
CA MET A 1 3.76 -17.78 21.62
C MET A 1 5.14 -17.53 22.25
N MET A 2 5.45 -16.30 22.70
CA MET A 2 6.77 -15.98 23.31
C MET A 2 7.12 -16.85 24.53
N GLU A 3 6.18 -17.06 25.45
CA GLU A 3 6.39 -17.93 26.62
C GLU A 3 6.70 -19.38 26.25
N LEU A 4 6.02 -19.90 25.22
CA LEU A 4 6.26 -21.26 24.72
C LEU A 4 7.59 -21.41 24.00
N ALA A 5 8.14 -20.33 23.46
CA ALA A 5 9.42 -20.31 22.76
C ALA A 5 10.61 -20.10 23.71
N GLN A 6 10.35 -19.70 24.96
CA GLN A 6 11.38 -19.35 25.93
C GLN A 6 12.35 -20.53 26.17
N GLY A 7 13.65 -20.25 26.04
CA GLY A 7 14.72 -21.23 26.16
C GLY A 7 14.90 -22.19 24.99
N THR A 8 14.13 -22.00 23.89
CA THR A 8 14.32 -22.75 22.64
C THR A 8 15.24 -21.99 21.68
N SER A 9 15.74 -22.67 20.64
CA SER A 9 16.52 -22.01 19.57
C SER A 9 15.72 -21.00 18.74
N MET A 10 14.37 -21.04 18.79
CA MET A 10 13.46 -20.17 18.07
C MET A 10 13.00 -18.95 18.89
N GLU A 11 13.40 -18.81 20.15
CA GLU A 11 12.97 -17.70 21.03
C GLU A 11 13.19 -16.33 20.41
N ALA A 12 14.38 -16.10 19.85
CA ALA A 12 14.73 -14.84 19.22
C ALA A 12 13.80 -14.52 18.04
N SER A 13 13.51 -15.50 17.17
CA SER A 13 12.64 -15.32 16.01
C SER A 13 11.19 -15.02 16.40
N TYR A 14 10.63 -15.72 17.37
CA TYR A 14 9.28 -15.42 17.86
C TYR A 14 9.18 -14.06 18.57
N LYS A 15 10.24 -13.63 19.29
CA LYS A 15 10.30 -12.29 19.84
C LYS A 15 10.40 -11.24 18.72
N GLY A 16 11.21 -11.49 17.70
CA GLY A 16 11.30 -10.63 16.51
C GLY A 16 9.95 -10.48 15.80
N LEU A 17 9.23 -11.60 15.61
CA LEU A 17 7.90 -11.61 15.00
C LEU A 17 6.89 -10.79 15.84
N PHE A 18 6.91 -10.94 17.15
CA PHE A 18 6.05 -10.16 18.04
C PHE A 18 6.31 -8.65 17.90
N LEU A 19 7.58 -8.24 17.95
CA LEU A 19 7.95 -6.82 17.82
C LEU A 19 7.58 -6.27 16.44
N PHE A 20 7.80 -7.04 15.37
CA PHE A 20 7.38 -6.65 14.02
C PHE A 20 5.87 -6.44 13.93
N LEU A 21 5.06 -7.38 14.40
CA LEU A 21 3.59 -7.30 14.34
C LEU A 21 3.07 -6.13 15.19
N LYS A 22 3.64 -5.92 16.38
CA LYS A 22 3.33 -4.78 17.26
C LYS A 22 3.65 -3.45 16.56
N ALA A 23 4.85 -3.32 16.02
CA ALA A 23 5.29 -2.11 15.33
C ALA A 23 4.43 -1.80 14.10
N ARG A 24 4.21 -2.83 13.25
CA ARG A 24 3.37 -2.68 12.04
C ARG A 24 1.95 -2.26 12.39
N LYS A 25 1.29 -2.94 13.35
CA LYS A 25 -0.08 -2.61 13.71
C LYS A 25 -0.19 -1.25 14.41
N GLY A 26 0.75 -0.93 15.30
CA GLY A 26 0.81 0.37 15.95
C GLY A 26 1.00 1.51 14.97
N PHE A 27 1.93 1.37 14.03
CA PHE A 27 2.15 2.34 12.95
C PHE A 27 0.89 2.56 12.10
N LEU A 28 0.26 1.48 11.59
CA LEU A 28 -0.93 1.59 10.75
C LEU A 28 -2.11 2.23 11.49
N ASN A 29 -2.36 1.84 12.74
CA ASN A 29 -3.41 2.45 13.54
C ASN A 29 -3.14 3.96 13.76
N SER A 30 -1.90 4.31 14.11
CA SER A 30 -1.52 5.70 14.33
C SER A 30 -1.57 6.53 13.04
N LEU A 31 -1.19 5.94 11.90
CA LEU A 31 -1.31 6.58 10.59
C LEU A 31 -2.75 6.97 10.28
N GLN A 32 -3.70 6.11 10.62
CA GLN A 32 -5.13 6.32 10.38
C GLN A 32 -5.78 7.29 11.37
N LEU A 33 -5.40 7.24 12.65
CA LEU A 33 -6.14 7.89 13.73
C LEU A 33 -5.41 9.09 14.37
N GLY A 34 -4.08 9.12 14.32
CA GLY A 34 -3.23 10.03 15.09
C GLY A 34 -2.63 9.34 16.32
N ASP A 35 -2.80 9.91 17.50
CA ASP A 35 -2.32 9.33 18.77
C ASP A 35 -3.05 8.01 19.05
N VAL A 36 -2.33 6.98 19.49
CA VAL A 36 -2.91 5.65 19.81
C VAL A 36 -2.18 5.01 20.97
N PRO A 37 -2.81 4.11 21.71
CA PRO A 37 -2.07 3.29 22.70
C PRO A 37 -0.97 2.47 22.02
N TYR A 38 0.24 2.55 22.54
CA TYR A 38 1.38 1.76 22.08
C TYR A 38 2.24 1.24 23.22
N SER A 39 2.61 2.10 24.17
CA SER A 39 3.49 1.75 25.30
C SER A 39 2.81 0.85 26.33
N GLU A 40 1.50 0.91 26.43
CA GLU A 40 0.69 0.16 27.41
C GLU A 40 -0.21 -0.92 26.79
N ILE A 41 -0.11 -1.16 25.48
CA ILE A 41 -0.88 -2.25 24.84
C ILE A 41 -0.42 -3.62 25.38
N LEU A 42 -1.32 -4.58 25.36
CA LEU A 42 -1.08 -5.98 25.78
C LEU A 42 -0.72 -6.15 27.26
N LYS A 43 -1.04 -5.14 28.10
CA LYS A 43 -0.76 -5.17 29.55
C LYS A 43 -2.01 -5.40 30.41
N ALA A 44 -3.06 -5.99 29.85
CA ALA A 44 -4.28 -6.28 30.60
C ALA A 44 -4.04 -7.20 31.79
N GLU A 45 -3.12 -8.16 31.67
CA GLU A 45 -2.73 -9.05 32.77
C GLU A 45 -1.96 -8.32 33.90
N GLU A 46 -1.35 -7.18 33.58
CA GLU A 46 -0.74 -6.25 34.55
C GLU A 46 -1.76 -5.29 35.17
N GLY A 47 -3.06 -5.42 34.84
CA GLY A 47 -4.15 -4.59 35.34
C GLY A 47 -4.42 -3.32 34.51
N ILE A 48 -3.74 -3.11 33.39
CA ILE A 48 -3.95 -1.95 32.50
C ILE A 48 -5.05 -2.28 31.49
N MET A 49 -6.30 -1.99 31.88
CA MET A 49 -7.48 -2.23 31.04
C MET A 49 -7.80 -1.05 30.12
N TYR A 50 -7.36 0.15 30.47
CA TYR A 50 -7.60 1.40 29.77
C TYR A 50 -6.26 2.08 29.47
N PRO A 51 -5.54 1.63 28.42
CA PRO A 51 -4.22 2.15 28.13
C PRO A 51 -4.28 3.62 27.73
N LYS A 52 -3.27 4.38 28.11
CA LYS A 52 -3.09 5.76 27.66
C LYS A 52 -2.77 5.83 26.18
N TYR A 53 -3.09 6.95 25.55
CA TYR A 53 -2.65 7.26 24.20
C TYR A 53 -1.23 7.82 24.20
N ASP A 54 -0.38 7.30 23.35
CA ASP A 54 0.93 7.86 23.07
C ASP A 54 0.84 8.78 21.85
N LYS A 55 1.62 9.84 21.81
CA LYS A 55 1.63 10.78 20.67
C LYS A 55 2.07 10.09 19.40
N GLN A 56 1.48 10.45 18.27
CA GLN A 56 1.77 9.84 16.98
C GLN A 56 3.28 9.80 16.69
N LYS A 57 4.01 10.88 16.98
CA LYS A 57 5.48 10.91 16.88
C LYS A 57 6.13 9.79 17.71
N ASP A 58 5.73 9.68 18.98
CA ASP A 58 6.33 8.71 19.91
C ASP A 58 5.99 7.26 19.48
N VAL A 59 4.79 7.04 18.94
CA VAL A 59 4.40 5.75 18.36
C VAL A 59 5.29 5.37 17.18
N PHE A 60 5.55 6.30 16.26
CA PHE A 60 6.40 6.05 15.08
C PHE A 60 7.84 5.79 15.50
N GLU A 61 8.38 6.56 16.45
CA GLU A 61 9.74 6.35 16.98
C GLU A 61 9.87 5.02 17.74
N ALA A 62 8.86 4.66 18.53
CA ALA A 62 8.83 3.36 19.23
C ALA A 62 8.69 2.19 18.26
N ALA A 63 7.87 2.31 17.22
CA ALA A 63 7.77 1.31 16.17
C ALA A 63 9.10 1.12 15.42
N LEU A 64 9.82 2.22 15.14
CA LEU A 64 11.16 2.16 14.56
C LEU A 64 12.16 1.46 15.49
N ALA A 65 12.06 1.67 16.81
CA ALA A 65 12.92 0.99 17.79
C ALA A 65 12.61 -0.51 17.87
N ASP A 66 11.34 -0.87 17.96
CA ASP A 66 10.88 -2.27 17.95
C ASP A 66 11.31 -3.00 16.66
N LEU A 67 11.24 -2.36 15.49
CA LEU A 67 11.68 -2.93 14.23
C LEU A 67 13.20 -3.14 14.15
N LYS A 68 13.97 -2.21 14.71
CA LYS A 68 15.43 -2.36 14.80
C LYS A 68 15.82 -3.52 15.72
N GLU A 69 15.11 -3.69 16.85
CA GLU A 69 15.30 -4.86 17.72
C GLU A 69 14.89 -6.15 17.01
N ALA A 70 13.72 -6.16 16.33
CA ALA A 70 13.24 -7.30 15.55
C ALA A 70 14.25 -7.72 14.47
N GLU A 71 14.80 -6.77 13.72
CA GLU A 71 15.86 -7.01 12.71
C GLU A 71 17.06 -7.70 13.33
N SER A 72 17.52 -7.22 14.50
CA SER A 72 18.66 -7.79 15.21
C SER A 72 18.38 -9.20 15.75
N LEU A 73 17.15 -9.49 16.15
CA LEU A 73 16.71 -10.81 16.60
C LEU A 73 16.66 -11.81 15.43
N PHE A 74 16.11 -11.41 14.29
CA PHE A 74 16.11 -12.24 13.08
C PHE A 74 17.51 -12.45 12.51
N ALA A 75 18.44 -11.50 12.69
CA ALA A 75 19.84 -11.65 12.31
C ALA A 75 20.58 -12.77 13.08
N GLN A 76 20.02 -13.25 14.20
CA GLN A 76 20.52 -14.42 14.91
C GLN A 76 20.22 -15.75 14.18
N GLY A 77 19.37 -15.70 13.14
CA GLY A 77 19.34 -16.67 12.05
C GLY A 77 18.66 -17.99 12.33
N GLN A 78 17.68 -18.04 13.25
CA GLN A 78 16.93 -19.27 13.47
C GLN A 78 15.59 -19.22 12.71
N ASN A 79 15.42 -20.14 11.76
CA ASN A 79 14.11 -20.38 11.14
C ASN A 79 13.13 -20.95 12.19
N PHE A 80 11.82 -20.74 11.99
CA PHE A 80 10.80 -21.08 12.96
C PHE A 80 9.54 -21.63 12.30
N ASP A 81 8.76 -22.42 13.04
CA ASP A 81 7.56 -23.10 12.54
C ASP A 81 6.31 -22.18 12.60
N GLY A 82 5.29 -22.52 11.80
CA GLY A 82 3.96 -21.91 11.86
C GLY A 82 3.79 -20.60 11.10
N ASP A 83 4.81 -20.19 10.37
CA ASP A 83 4.76 -19.04 9.44
C ASP A 83 4.31 -19.54 8.04
N PHE A 84 3.18 -19.04 7.60
CA PHE A 84 2.64 -19.35 6.26
C PHE A 84 2.97 -18.32 5.19
N ILE A 85 3.74 -17.27 5.54
CA ILE A 85 4.15 -16.22 4.60
C ILE A 85 5.55 -16.52 4.01
N TYR A 86 6.51 -16.80 4.88
CA TYR A 86 7.90 -17.04 4.48
C TYR A 86 8.43 -18.41 4.89
N ASP A 87 7.53 -19.35 5.25
CA ASP A 87 7.91 -20.69 5.74
C ASP A 87 8.92 -20.64 6.90
N GLY A 88 8.83 -19.61 7.72
CA GLY A 88 9.70 -19.39 8.87
C GLY A 88 11.10 -18.87 8.55
N ASP A 89 11.36 -18.41 7.33
CA ASP A 89 12.66 -17.86 6.93
C ASP A 89 12.97 -16.54 7.65
N ALA A 90 13.79 -16.61 8.70
CA ALA A 90 14.19 -15.46 9.50
C ALA A 90 14.91 -14.38 8.66
N SER A 91 15.58 -14.74 7.58
CA SER A 91 16.28 -13.78 6.72
C SER A 91 15.29 -12.90 5.95
N LYS A 92 14.17 -13.43 5.50
CA LYS A 92 13.11 -12.66 4.84
C LYS A 92 12.40 -11.73 5.83
N TRP A 93 12.11 -12.20 7.05
CA TRP A 93 11.58 -11.35 8.12
C TRP A 93 12.51 -10.20 8.46
N ARG A 94 13.83 -10.44 8.46
CA ARG A 94 14.86 -9.42 8.64
C ARG A 94 14.76 -8.32 7.58
N LYS A 95 14.69 -8.70 6.30
CA LYS A 95 14.51 -7.77 5.17
C LYS A 95 13.23 -6.96 5.31
N LEU A 96 12.14 -7.61 5.71
CA LEU A 96 10.84 -6.97 5.92
C LEU A 96 10.85 -5.94 7.06
N CYS A 97 11.58 -6.19 8.15
CA CYS A 97 11.78 -5.21 9.21
C CYS A 97 12.42 -3.92 8.68
N ASN A 98 13.43 -4.05 7.83
CA ASN A 98 14.10 -2.91 7.20
C ASN A 98 13.19 -2.19 6.21
N HIS A 99 12.45 -2.94 5.38
CA HIS A 99 11.44 -2.36 4.50
C HIS A 99 10.43 -1.48 5.27
N LEU A 100 9.88 -1.98 6.38
CA LEU A 100 8.90 -1.22 7.16
C LEU A 100 9.55 -0.01 7.87
N GLN A 101 10.81 -0.09 8.29
CA GLN A 101 11.54 1.07 8.80
C GLN A 101 11.67 2.16 7.73
N LEU A 102 12.03 1.81 6.48
CA LEU A 102 12.08 2.76 5.37
C LEU A 102 10.70 3.42 5.14
N ARG A 103 9.63 2.64 5.18
CA ARG A 103 8.25 3.13 5.03
C ARG A 103 7.89 4.14 6.11
N ILE A 104 8.15 3.84 7.38
CA ILE A 104 7.85 4.75 8.50
C ILE A 104 8.66 6.05 8.36
N LEU A 105 9.96 5.95 8.09
CA LEU A 105 10.83 7.11 7.90
C LEU A 105 10.35 8.01 6.75
N LEU A 106 9.99 7.43 5.61
CA LEU A 106 9.49 8.20 4.47
C LEU A 106 8.12 8.82 4.74
N THR A 107 7.24 8.13 5.48
CA THR A 107 5.95 8.68 5.92
C THR A 107 6.13 9.95 6.73
N MET A 108 7.20 10.06 7.52
CA MET A 108 7.54 11.26 8.29
C MET A 108 8.25 12.34 7.47
N SER A 109 8.20 12.33 6.14
CA SER A 109 8.98 13.26 5.29
C SER A 109 8.66 14.75 5.54
N LYS A 110 7.44 15.09 5.96
CA LYS A 110 7.09 16.47 6.37
C LYS A 110 7.66 16.86 7.72
N GLN A 111 7.99 15.89 8.55
CA GLN A 111 8.62 16.05 9.88
C GLN A 111 10.08 15.60 9.87
N VAL A 112 10.69 15.56 8.69
CA VAL A 112 12.02 14.98 8.50
C VAL A 112 13.10 15.74 9.27
N THR A 113 13.96 14.99 9.96
CA THR A 113 15.16 15.49 10.63
C THR A 113 16.43 14.93 9.97
N PRO A 114 17.62 15.52 10.21
CA PRO A 114 18.89 14.94 9.75
C PRO A 114 19.06 13.48 10.21
N GLU A 115 18.62 13.15 11.42
CA GLU A 115 18.72 11.83 12.02
C GLU A 115 17.87 10.82 11.26
N TYR A 116 16.65 11.19 10.84
CA TYR A 116 15.78 10.31 10.03
C TYR A 116 16.38 10.03 8.65
N LYS A 117 16.95 11.05 8.00
CA LYS A 117 17.68 10.87 6.72
C LYS A 117 18.89 9.95 6.88
N THR A 118 19.69 10.19 7.92
CA THR A 118 20.87 9.37 8.22
C THR A 118 20.46 7.91 8.45
N ARG A 119 19.44 7.67 9.27
CA ARG A 119 18.93 6.31 9.53
C ARG A 119 18.43 5.63 8.27
N PHE A 120 17.69 6.34 7.40
CA PHE A 120 17.24 5.81 6.11
C PHE A 120 18.44 5.37 5.26
N ALA A 121 19.44 6.25 5.13
CA ALA A 121 20.65 5.97 4.35
C ALA A 121 21.47 4.80 4.93
N GLU A 122 21.58 4.69 6.24
CA GLU A 122 22.25 3.57 6.92
C GLU A 122 21.57 2.22 6.68
N ILE A 123 20.23 2.18 6.72
CA ILE A 123 19.45 0.97 6.42
C ILE A 123 19.69 0.53 4.96
N VAL A 124 19.66 1.48 4.02
CA VAL A 124 19.93 1.17 2.60
C VAL A 124 21.37 0.69 2.42
N ALA A 125 22.35 1.34 3.03
CA ALA A 125 23.75 0.97 2.93
C ALA A 125 24.09 -0.40 3.57
N ALA A 126 23.34 -0.82 4.60
CA ALA A 126 23.50 -2.13 5.23
C ALA A 126 23.11 -3.30 4.32
N GLY A 127 22.28 -3.07 3.31
CA GLY A 127 21.97 -4.04 2.25
C GLY A 127 21.08 -5.23 2.66
N ASN A 128 20.51 -5.24 3.87
CA ASN A 128 19.56 -6.26 4.32
C ASN A 128 18.14 -5.89 3.88
N LEU A 129 17.92 -5.81 2.59
CA LEU A 129 16.69 -5.36 1.95
C LEU A 129 16.13 -6.43 1.02
N MET A 130 14.87 -6.28 0.61
CA MET A 130 14.28 -7.14 -0.41
C MET A 130 15.09 -7.04 -1.71
N GLU A 131 15.30 -8.18 -2.39
CA GLU A 131 16.12 -8.28 -3.61
C GLU A 131 15.30 -8.60 -4.85
N SER A 132 14.13 -9.22 -4.68
CA SER A 132 13.22 -9.58 -5.76
C SER A 132 11.79 -9.76 -5.25
N ASN A 133 10.87 -10.12 -6.15
CA ASN A 133 9.49 -10.49 -5.78
C ASN A 133 9.42 -11.72 -4.86
N ASP A 134 10.47 -12.53 -4.77
CA ASP A 134 10.52 -13.68 -3.85
C ASP A 134 10.57 -13.25 -2.37
N ASP A 135 10.94 -12.00 -2.12
CA ASP A 135 10.95 -11.40 -0.78
C ASP A 135 9.66 -10.64 -0.43
N ASN A 136 8.67 -10.63 -1.33
CA ASN A 136 7.41 -9.94 -1.07
C ASN A 136 6.71 -10.48 0.18
N PHE A 137 6.25 -9.58 1.03
CA PHE A 137 5.30 -9.92 2.09
C PHE A 137 3.91 -9.96 1.49
N GLN A 138 3.48 -11.15 1.10
CA GLN A 138 2.24 -11.38 0.38
C GLN A 138 1.48 -12.57 0.96
N MET A 139 0.18 -12.58 0.72
CA MET A 139 -0.67 -13.72 1.03
C MET A 139 -1.03 -14.44 -0.26
N ASP A 140 -0.66 -15.71 -0.35
CA ASP A 140 -1.08 -16.59 -1.42
C ASP A 140 -2.41 -17.26 -1.06
N PHE A 141 -3.26 -17.47 -2.07
CA PHE A 141 -4.54 -18.17 -1.92
C PHE A 141 -4.42 -19.58 -2.43
N LEU A 142 -5.25 -20.48 -1.90
CA LEU A 142 -5.18 -21.91 -2.20
C LEU A 142 -6.52 -22.41 -2.77
N ASP A 143 -6.51 -23.48 -3.59
CA ASP A 143 -7.74 -24.17 -4.00
C ASP A 143 -8.29 -25.00 -2.83
N ASN A 144 -8.68 -24.30 -1.78
CA ASN A 144 -9.29 -24.81 -0.57
C ASN A 144 -10.43 -23.87 -0.17
N PRO A 145 -11.66 -24.38 0.13
CA PRO A 145 -12.82 -23.55 0.46
C PRO A 145 -12.61 -22.49 1.53
N ASN A 146 -11.66 -22.71 2.46
CA ASN A 146 -11.35 -21.78 3.53
C ASN A 146 -10.20 -20.80 3.18
N ALA A 147 -9.62 -20.93 1.98
CA ALA A 147 -8.45 -20.15 1.55
C ALA A 147 -8.56 -19.67 0.10
N TYR A 148 -9.78 -19.61 -0.45
CA TYR A 148 -10.01 -19.06 -1.77
C TYR A 148 -9.73 -17.56 -1.81
N TYR A 149 -9.37 -17.09 -2.99
CA TYR A 149 -9.27 -15.66 -3.29
C TYR A 149 -10.57 -14.94 -2.88
N PRO A 150 -10.52 -13.87 -2.09
CA PRO A 150 -11.72 -13.24 -1.52
C PRO A 150 -12.71 -12.70 -2.56
N TYR A 151 -12.26 -12.49 -3.79
CA TYR A 151 -13.11 -12.02 -4.89
C TYR A 151 -13.71 -13.17 -5.72
N TYR A 152 -13.29 -14.40 -5.48
CA TYR A 152 -13.86 -15.57 -6.15
C TYR A 152 -15.40 -15.62 -5.98
N ASN A 153 -16.13 -15.95 -7.05
CA ASN A 153 -17.59 -15.85 -7.13
C ASN A 153 -18.16 -14.43 -6.96
N GLY A 154 -17.34 -13.40 -7.08
CA GLY A 154 -17.73 -11.99 -6.91
C GLY A 154 -18.29 -11.31 -8.16
N GLU A 155 -18.89 -12.03 -9.13
CA GLU A 155 -19.36 -11.47 -10.39
C GLU A 155 -20.35 -10.31 -10.23
N THR A 156 -21.27 -10.39 -9.25
CA THR A 156 -22.21 -9.31 -8.96
C THR A 156 -21.48 -8.05 -8.47
N LYS A 157 -20.42 -8.23 -7.66
CA LYS A 157 -19.59 -7.10 -7.20
C LYS A 157 -18.83 -6.51 -8.38
N ARG A 158 -18.21 -7.36 -9.23
CA ARG A 158 -17.45 -6.95 -10.41
C ARG A 158 -18.25 -6.00 -11.32
N LYS A 159 -19.51 -6.33 -11.62
CA LYS A 159 -20.38 -5.51 -12.48
C LYS A 159 -20.66 -4.11 -11.95
N ASN A 160 -20.40 -3.87 -10.66
CA ASN A 160 -20.57 -2.58 -10.02
C ASN A 160 -19.23 -1.84 -9.78
N HIS A 161 -18.11 -2.43 -10.22
CA HIS A 161 -16.78 -1.84 -10.06
C HIS A 161 -16.22 -1.38 -11.41
N ALA A 162 -16.51 -0.14 -11.76
CA ALA A 162 -15.82 0.55 -12.85
C ALA A 162 -14.43 0.99 -12.39
N ILE A 163 -13.47 0.95 -13.30
CA ILE A 163 -12.11 1.41 -13.03
C ILE A 163 -12.06 2.93 -13.09
N ALA A 164 -11.35 3.55 -12.15
CA ALA A 164 -11.22 5.01 -12.10
C ALA A 164 -10.55 5.58 -13.36
N LYS A 165 -11.10 6.69 -13.88
CA LYS A 165 -10.58 7.40 -15.07
C LYS A 165 -9.10 7.74 -14.93
N LEU A 166 -8.66 8.22 -13.78
CA LEU A 166 -7.27 8.57 -13.52
C LEU A 166 -6.31 7.40 -13.80
N LEU A 167 -6.69 6.18 -13.39
CA LEU A 167 -5.88 4.98 -13.61
C LEU A 167 -5.89 4.56 -15.08
N VAL A 168 -7.07 4.51 -15.70
CA VAL A 168 -7.19 4.09 -17.11
C VAL A 168 -6.44 5.04 -18.03
N ASP A 169 -6.64 6.34 -17.86
CA ASP A 169 -5.96 7.36 -18.68
C ASP A 169 -4.43 7.27 -18.55
N GLU A 170 -3.93 7.05 -17.33
CA GLU A 170 -2.49 6.93 -17.10
C GLU A 170 -1.92 5.66 -17.75
N LEU A 171 -2.58 4.53 -17.63
CA LEU A 171 -2.14 3.28 -18.26
C LEU A 171 -2.20 3.37 -19.80
N ILE A 172 -3.19 4.07 -20.35
CA ILE A 172 -3.27 4.35 -21.80
C ILE A 172 -2.11 5.25 -22.22
N ARG A 173 -1.84 6.33 -21.48
CA ARG A 173 -0.75 7.28 -21.75
C ARG A 173 0.62 6.59 -21.77
N LEU A 174 0.85 5.69 -20.83
CA LEU A 174 2.08 4.91 -20.71
C LEU A 174 2.17 3.74 -21.70
N LYS A 175 1.08 3.39 -22.39
CA LYS A 175 0.93 2.13 -23.15
C LYS A 175 1.21 0.91 -22.25
N ASP A 176 0.71 0.97 -21.02
CA ASP A 176 0.98 -0.02 -19.98
C ASP A 176 0.01 -1.20 -20.08
N ARG A 177 0.57 -2.39 -20.36
CA ARG A 177 -0.21 -3.61 -20.53
C ARG A 177 -0.88 -4.11 -19.25
N ARG A 178 -0.58 -3.56 -18.08
CA ARG A 178 -1.33 -3.85 -16.85
C ARG A 178 -2.81 -3.45 -16.98
N LEU A 179 -3.14 -2.50 -17.86
CA LEU A 179 -4.52 -2.14 -18.20
C LEU A 179 -5.37 -3.37 -18.54
N PHE A 180 -4.83 -4.26 -19.38
CA PHE A 180 -5.52 -5.46 -19.87
C PHE A 180 -5.68 -6.54 -18.79
N TYR A 181 -4.92 -6.47 -17.71
CA TYR A 181 -5.05 -7.31 -16.53
C TYR A 181 -6.05 -6.74 -15.51
N PHE A 182 -6.23 -5.43 -15.50
CA PHE A 182 -7.06 -4.73 -14.53
C PHE A 182 -8.51 -4.59 -14.98
N ALA A 183 -8.73 -4.38 -16.26
CA ALA A 183 -9.99 -3.93 -16.80
C ALA A 183 -10.51 -4.77 -17.98
N GLU A 184 -11.83 -4.81 -18.11
CA GLU A 184 -12.50 -5.16 -19.36
C GLU A 184 -12.61 -3.93 -20.27
N PRO A 185 -12.62 -4.08 -21.60
CA PRO A 185 -12.89 -2.97 -22.50
C PRO A 185 -14.31 -2.41 -22.28
N ALA A 186 -14.50 -1.12 -22.53
CA ALA A 186 -15.80 -0.49 -22.41
C ALA A 186 -16.75 -0.98 -23.53
N PRO A 187 -17.94 -1.51 -23.21
CA PRO A 187 -18.86 -2.06 -24.22
C PRO A 187 -19.23 -1.09 -25.34
N ALA A 188 -19.42 0.19 -25.03
CA ALA A 188 -19.73 1.23 -26.01
C ALA A 188 -18.59 1.41 -27.04
N LEU A 189 -17.33 1.35 -26.61
CA LEU A 189 -16.18 1.49 -27.50
C LEU A 189 -15.97 0.26 -28.39
N LEU A 190 -16.30 -0.93 -27.89
CA LEU A 190 -16.35 -2.14 -28.75
C LEU A 190 -17.44 -2.05 -29.80
N ALA A 191 -18.60 -1.48 -29.46
CA ALA A 191 -19.69 -1.26 -30.44
C ALA A 191 -19.30 -0.23 -31.53
N GLU A 192 -18.34 0.66 -31.26
CA GLU A 192 -17.75 1.57 -32.24
C GLU A 192 -16.70 0.89 -33.15
N GLY A 193 -16.43 -0.40 -32.97
CA GLY A 193 -15.54 -1.20 -33.82
C GLY A 193 -14.08 -1.29 -33.29
N LYS A 194 -13.80 -0.86 -32.06
CA LYS A 194 -12.52 -1.11 -31.40
C LYS A 194 -12.41 -2.58 -30.99
N THR A 195 -11.18 -3.06 -30.81
CA THR A 195 -10.92 -4.45 -30.39
C THR A 195 -10.48 -4.48 -28.93
N GLU A 196 -10.63 -5.63 -28.29
CA GLU A 196 -10.23 -5.82 -26.87
C GLU A 196 -8.74 -5.56 -26.61
N SER A 197 -7.89 -5.65 -27.64
CA SER A 197 -6.44 -5.39 -27.56
C SER A 197 -6.04 -3.93 -27.81
N ASP A 198 -7.00 -3.06 -28.13
CA ASP A 198 -6.74 -1.64 -28.34
C ASP A 198 -6.81 -0.90 -27.02
N PHE A 199 -5.78 -0.10 -26.69
CA PHE A 199 -5.81 0.77 -25.51
C PHE A 199 -7.00 1.73 -25.55
N GLU A 200 -7.39 2.18 -26.71
CA GLU A 200 -8.51 3.09 -26.98
C GLU A 200 -9.91 2.43 -26.81
N ALA A 201 -9.96 1.12 -26.52
CA ALA A 201 -11.18 0.41 -26.15
C ALA A 201 -11.51 0.52 -24.64
N TYR A 202 -10.65 1.20 -23.87
CA TYR A 202 -10.80 1.32 -22.43
C TYR A 202 -11.14 2.75 -22.02
N ALA A 203 -12.11 2.90 -21.11
CA ALA A 203 -12.53 4.18 -20.57
C ALA A 203 -12.82 4.08 -19.08
N GLY A 204 -12.19 4.91 -18.29
CA GLY A 204 -12.38 4.92 -16.85
C GLY A 204 -13.55 5.80 -16.39
N ALA A 205 -14.12 5.49 -15.24
CA ALA A 205 -15.19 6.26 -14.61
C ALA A 205 -14.62 7.48 -13.86
N PRO A 206 -15.10 8.71 -14.12
CA PRO A 206 -14.75 9.89 -13.36
C PRO A 206 -15.25 9.77 -11.92
N SER A 207 -14.35 9.72 -10.94
CA SER A 207 -14.70 9.49 -9.54
C SER A 207 -15.41 10.67 -8.86
N GLU A 208 -15.39 11.84 -9.49
CA GLU A 208 -16.04 13.07 -9.02
C GLU A 208 -17.50 13.23 -9.44
N LEU A 209 -18.03 12.30 -10.25
CA LEU A 209 -19.45 12.30 -10.64
C LEU A 209 -20.34 11.77 -9.50
N SER A 210 -21.63 12.13 -9.55
CA SER A 210 -22.62 11.57 -8.63
C SER A 210 -22.82 10.07 -8.87
N ALA A 211 -23.24 9.34 -7.82
CA ALA A 211 -23.55 7.91 -7.94
C ALA A 211 -24.62 7.64 -9.01
N GLU A 212 -25.59 8.53 -9.18
CA GLU A 212 -26.62 8.43 -10.22
C GLU A 212 -26.02 8.55 -11.64
N GLN A 213 -25.18 9.55 -11.87
CA GLN A 213 -24.50 9.73 -13.15
C GLN A 213 -23.60 8.54 -13.47
N LEU A 214 -22.83 8.06 -12.48
CA LEU A 214 -21.97 6.87 -12.64
C LEU A 214 -22.80 5.63 -13.01
N ALA A 215 -23.95 5.43 -12.34
CA ALA A 215 -24.82 4.28 -12.63
C ALA A 215 -25.45 4.35 -14.04
N VAL A 216 -25.89 5.53 -14.48
CA VAL A 216 -26.43 5.73 -15.84
C VAL A 216 -25.37 5.44 -16.90
N ASN A 217 -24.19 6.06 -16.78
CA ASN A 217 -23.11 5.88 -17.75
C ASN A 217 -22.60 4.43 -17.78
N ASN A 218 -22.53 3.77 -16.60
CA ASN A 218 -22.19 2.36 -16.52
C ASN A 218 -23.22 1.48 -17.23
N SER A 219 -24.52 1.77 -17.09
CA SER A 219 -25.59 1.04 -17.78
C SER A 219 -25.56 1.22 -19.31
N ASN A 220 -25.04 2.33 -19.78
CA ASN A 220 -24.80 2.61 -21.20
C ASN A 220 -23.53 1.92 -21.74
N GLY A 221 -22.75 1.26 -20.89
CA GLY A 221 -21.50 0.60 -21.27
C GLY A 221 -20.33 1.56 -21.54
N GLU A 222 -20.39 2.77 -20.99
CA GLU A 222 -19.38 3.81 -21.23
C GLU A 222 -18.06 3.55 -20.47
N TYR A 223 -18.06 2.68 -19.44
CA TYR A 223 -16.91 2.45 -18.59
C TYR A 223 -16.34 1.04 -18.68
N SER A 224 -15.04 0.97 -18.51
CA SER A 224 -14.30 -0.27 -18.27
C SER A 224 -14.54 -0.75 -16.85
N LEU A 225 -15.06 -1.97 -16.72
CA LEU A 225 -15.27 -2.64 -15.45
C LEU A 225 -14.02 -3.42 -15.03
N LEU A 226 -13.94 -3.81 -13.77
CA LEU A 226 -12.93 -4.72 -13.28
C LEU A 226 -12.88 -5.99 -14.16
N ASN A 227 -11.67 -6.45 -14.51
CA ASN A 227 -11.48 -7.59 -15.38
C ASN A 227 -12.23 -8.84 -14.88
N LYS A 228 -12.85 -9.56 -15.84
CA LYS A 228 -13.66 -10.77 -15.56
C LYS A 228 -12.90 -11.91 -14.91
N ARG A 229 -11.56 -11.91 -14.95
CA ARG A 229 -10.72 -12.95 -14.34
C ARG A 229 -10.81 -12.98 -12.81
N TYR A 230 -11.00 -11.82 -12.14
CA TYR A 230 -11.01 -11.72 -10.70
C TYR A 230 -12.06 -12.61 -9.99
N PRO A 231 -13.34 -12.68 -10.44
CA PRO A 231 -14.31 -13.58 -9.82
C PRO A 231 -14.19 -15.05 -10.25
N VAL A 232 -13.36 -15.38 -11.24
CA VAL A 232 -13.28 -16.72 -11.82
C VAL A 232 -12.24 -17.59 -11.13
N TYR A 233 -11.09 -17.02 -10.80
CA TYR A 233 -9.98 -17.80 -10.25
C TYR A 233 -10.12 -17.98 -8.72
N LYS A 234 -10.12 -19.25 -8.27
CA LYS A 234 -10.14 -19.59 -6.83
C LYS A 234 -8.85 -19.19 -6.12
N VAL A 235 -7.73 -19.34 -6.82
CA VAL A 235 -6.42 -18.97 -6.29
C VAL A 235 -6.15 -17.47 -6.49
N GLY A 236 -6.58 -16.89 -7.59
CA GLY A 236 -6.45 -15.46 -7.85
C GLY A 236 -5.03 -14.91 -7.77
N ASP A 237 -4.93 -13.59 -7.72
CA ASP A 237 -3.63 -12.92 -7.59
C ASP A 237 -3.14 -13.00 -6.13
N PRO A 238 -1.85 -13.27 -5.86
CA PRO A 238 -1.27 -13.07 -4.54
C PRO A 238 -1.54 -11.66 -4.02
N HIS A 239 -1.82 -11.54 -2.73
CA HIS A 239 -2.17 -10.26 -2.13
C HIS A 239 -0.94 -9.58 -1.53
N LEU A 240 -0.41 -8.57 -2.20
CA LEU A 240 0.78 -7.85 -1.76
C LEU A 240 0.44 -6.91 -0.59
N MET A 241 1.14 -7.06 0.52
CA MET A 241 1.10 -6.13 1.65
C MET A 241 2.34 -5.20 1.66
N HIS A 242 3.53 -5.77 1.45
CA HIS A 242 4.77 -5.05 1.25
C HIS A 242 5.55 -5.71 0.12
N SER A 243 6.08 -4.95 -0.83
CA SER A 243 6.71 -5.53 -2.01
C SER A 243 8.11 -4.96 -2.27
N TYR A 244 8.91 -5.73 -3.00
CA TYR A 244 10.19 -5.26 -3.53
C TYR A 244 10.03 -4.03 -4.41
N ALA A 245 8.96 -3.98 -5.22
CA ALA A 245 8.66 -2.82 -6.05
C ALA A 245 8.44 -1.56 -5.20
N ASP A 246 7.66 -1.67 -4.12
CA ASP A 246 7.41 -0.58 -3.19
C ASP A 246 8.69 -0.08 -2.52
N GLN A 247 9.56 -1.00 -2.10
CA GLN A 247 10.88 -0.65 -1.58
C GLN A 247 11.72 0.13 -2.60
N CYS A 248 11.71 -0.30 -3.85
CA CYS A 248 12.41 0.41 -4.92
C CYS A 248 11.89 1.83 -5.10
N PHE A 249 10.58 2.04 -5.09
CA PHE A 249 9.98 3.37 -5.20
C PHE A 249 10.31 4.25 -3.99
N MET A 250 10.30 3.71 -2.77
CA MET A 250 10.71 4.44 -1.58
C MET A 250 12.17 4.92 -1.65
N ILE A 251 13.08 4.07 -2.11
CA ILE A 251 14.50 4.43 -2.23
C ILE A 251 14.70 5.45 -3.35
N ALA A 252 14.02 5.28 -4.50
CA ALA A 252 14.06 6.24 -5.60
C ALA A 252 13.59 7.63 -5.16
N GLU A 253 12.48 7.72 -4.43
CA GLU A 253 11.96 8.97 -3.85
C GLU A 253 12.98 9.61 -2.90
N ALA A 254 13.53 8.83 -1.98
CA ALA A 254 14.50 9.31 -1.00
C ALA A 254 15.80 9.85 -1.66
N ILE A 255 16.25 9.25 -2.78
CA ILE A 255 17.37 9.75 -3.57
C ILE A 255 17.01 11.10 -4.20
N GLU A 256 15.84 11.20 -4.85
CA GLU A 256 15.38 12.46 -5.46
C GLU A 256 15.20 13.56 -4.40
N GLU A 257 14.75 13.22 -3.19
CA GLU A 257 14.64 14.14 -2.06
C GLU A 257 15.98 14.45 -1.37
N GLY A 258 17.07 13.85 -1.83
CA GLY A 258 18.42 14.13 -1.33
C GLY A 258 18.66 13.57 0.08
N TRP A 259 18.00 12.46 0.44
CA TRP A 259 18.24 11.78 1.73
C TRP A 259 19.49 10.90 1.67
N LEU A 260 19.79 10.37 0.49
CA LEU A 260 20.99 9.58 0.23
C LEU A 260 21.44 9.79 -1.22
N GLN A 261 22.68 9.39 -1.51
CA GLN A 261 23.20 9.36 -2.89
C GLN A 261 22.87 8.01 -3.53
N GLY A 262 22.57 7.99 -4.84
CA GLY A 262 22.27 6.77 -5.55
C GLY A 262 21.73 7.03 -6.95
N ASP A 263 21.40 5.96 -7.64
CA ASP A 263 20.76 5.99 -8.97
C ASP A 263 19.25 5.80 -8.82
N SER A 264 18.52 6.92 -8.71
CA SER A 264 17.07 6.90 -8.55
C SER A 264 16.37 6.29 -9.77
N LYS A 265 16.95 6.47 -10.97
CA LYS A 265 16.43 5.85 -12.19
C LYS A 265 16.47 4.33 -12.11
N ALA A 266 17.59 3.76 -11.68
CA ALA A 266 17.73 2.32 -11.55
C ALA A 266 16.71 1.74 -10.55
N TYR A 267 16.52 2.38 -9.40
CA TYR A 267 15.52 1.96 -8.44
C TYR A 267 14.09 2.09 -8.99
N TYR A 268 13.75 3.22 -9.62
CA TYR A 268 12.46 3.40 -10.27
C TYR A 268 12.17 2.31 -11.29
N GLU A 269 13.11 2.07 -12.23
CA GLU A 269 12.96 1.05 -13.26
C GLU A 269 12.85 -0.36 -12.68
N ASN A 270 13.62 -0.68 -11.63
CA ASN A 270 13.52 -1.97 -10.94
C ASN A 270 12.15 -2.17 -10.28
N GLY A 271 11.58 -1.14 -9.67
CA GLY A 271 10.24 -1.21 -9.09
C GLY A 271 9.17 -1.48 -10.15
N VAL A 272 9.20 -0.78 -11.28
CA VAL A 272 8.28 -1.00 -12.39
C VAL A 272 8.45 -2.38 -13.00
N LYS A 273 9.70 -2.81 -13.29
CA LYS A 273 10.01 -4.16 -13.81
C LYS A 273 9.51 -5.26 -12.87
N ALA A 274 9.68 -5.08 -11.56
CA ALA A 274 9.19 -6.04 -10.57
C ALA A 274 7.67 -6.20 -10.63
N MET A 275 6.91 -5.10 -10.75
CA MET A 275 5.46 -5.18 -10.90
C MET A 275 5.02 -5.76 -12.24
N LEU A 276 5.68 -5.40 -13.33
CA LEU A 276 5.39 -6.02 -14.64
C LEU A 276 5.69 -7.53 -14.61
N LYS A 277 6.80 -7.93 -13.97
CA LYS A 277 7.13 -9.34 -13.79
C LYS A 277 6.11 -10.05 -12.91
N TYR A 278 5.62 -9.43 -11.85
CA TYR A 278 4.55 -9.98 -11.02
C TYR A 278 3.34 -10.39 -11.88
N TYR A 279 2.87 -9.51 -12.79
CA TYR A 279 1.74 -9.82 -13.68
C TYR A 279 2.12 -10.82 -14.78
N MET A 280 3.36 -10.81 -15.26
CA MET A 280 3.85 -11.80 -16.22
C MET A 280 3.83 -13.22 -15.65
N ASP A 281 4.14 -13.36 -14.37
CA ASP A 281 4.25 -14.65 -13.68
C ASP A 281 2.88 -15.21 -13.23
N LEU A 282 1.80 -14.45 -13.36
CA LEU A 282 0.45 -14.94 -13.05
C LEU A 282 0.01 -16.03 -14.04
N SER A 283 -0.51 -17.14 -13.51
CA SER A 283 -1.08 -18.24 -14.31
C SER A 283 -2.50 -17.91 -14.77
N ILE A 284 -2.64 -17.01 -15.75
CA ILE A 284 -3.92 -16.62 -16.34
C ILE A 284 -4.00 -17.01 -17.82
N ALA A 285 -5.21 -17.17 -18.34
CA ALA A 285 -5.43 -17.44 -19.75
C ALA A 285 -5.13 -16.20 -20.61
N ALA A 286 -4.64 -16.38 -21.84
CA ALA A 286 -4.39 -15.28 -22.77
C ALA A 286 -5.63 -14.43 -23.07
N SER A 287 -6.83 -15.02 -23.01
CA SER A 287 -8.13 -14.33 -23.12
C SER A 287 -8.40 -13.37 -21.95
N ASP A 288 -7.79 -13.59 -20.80
CA ASP A 288 -8.03 -12.80 -19.59
C ASP A 288 -7.12 -11.57 -19.49
N CYS A 289 -6.13 -11.48 -20.37
CA CYS A 289 -5.37 -10.27 -20.66
C CYS A 289 -5.60 -9.76 -22.09
N HIS A 290 -6.74 -10.13 -22.71
CA HIS A 290 -7.18 -9.65 -24.03
C HIS A 290 -6.13 -9.79 -25.15
N GLY A 291 -5.29 -10.86 -25.07
CA GLY A 291 -4.19 -11.10 -26.00
C GLY A 291 -2.95 -10.21 -25.80
N MET A 292 -2.98 -9.33 -24.81
CA MET A 292 -1.93 -8.35 -24.54
C MET A 292 -1.03 -8.75 -23.35
N ALA A 293 -0.58 -10.02 -23.36
CA ALA A 293 0.26 -10.55 -22.29
C ALA A 293 1.54 -9.71 -22.08
N ILE A 294 1.91 -9.51 -20.83
CA ILE A 294 3.20 -8.95 -20.44
C ILE A 294 4.25 -10.05 -20.68
N THR A 295 5.28 -9.73 -21.45
CA THR A 295 6.39 -10.63 -21.79
C THR A 295 7.71 -10.01 -21.36
N GLN A 296 8.78 -10.80 -21.29
CA GLN A 296 10.11 -10.27 -20.98
C GLN A 296 10.54 -9.20 -21.99
N ASP A 297 10.30 -9.42 -23.28
CA ASP A 297 10.59 -8.43 -24.32
C ASP A 297 9.83 -7.11 -24.09
N TYR A 298 8.56 -7.18 -23.67
CA TYR A 298 7.80 -5.98 -23.31
C TYR A 298 8.40 -5.27 -22.08
N ILE A 299 8.81 -6.01 -21.05
CA ILE A 299 9.46 -5.45 -19.85
C ILE A 299 10.76 -4.74 -20.22
N ASP A 300 11.59 -5.38 -21.04
CA ASP A 300 12.91 -4.86 -21.43
C ASP A 300 12.80 -3.57 -22.27
N ASN A 301 11.70 -3.41 -23.01
CA ASN A 301 11.42 -2.25 -23.87
C ASN A 301 10.41 -1.25 -23.29
N TYR A 302 10.01 -1.39 -22.02
CA TYR A 302 8.96 -0.58 -21.42
C TYR A 302 9.29 0.92 -21.36
N PHE A 303 10.51 1.29 -20.99
CA PHE A 303 10.92 2.66 -20.67
C PHE A 303 11.17 3.53 -21.91
N THR A 304 10.14 3.68 -22.74
CA THR A 304 10.16 4.49 -23.97
C THR A 304 9.00 5.46 -24.02
N GLY A 305 9.11 6.52 -24.81
CA GLY A 305 8.03 7.50 -24.94
C GLY A 305 7.61 8.10 -23.59
N ALA A 306 6.33 8.04 -23.28
CA ALA A 306 5.79 8.59 -22.03
C ALA A 306 6.22 7.82 -20.76
N ALA A 307 6.70 6.58 -20.91
CA ALA A 307 7.22 5.78 -19.81
C ALA A 307 8.72 5.99 -19.55
N ALA A 308 9.44 6.74 -20.41
CA ALA A 308 10.84 7.07 -20.18
C ALA A 308 11.01 7.85 -18.88
N TYR A 309 12.14 7.63 -18.18
CA TYR A 309 12.44 8.37 -16.96
C TYR A 309 12.56 9.86 -17.24
N ALA A 310 11.88 10.68 -16.46
CA ALA A 310 11.76 12.12 -16.71
C ALA A 310 13.06 12.88 -16.45
N ASP A 311 13.18 14.07 -17.07
CA ASP A 311 14.38 14.90 -16.99
C ASP A 311 14.46 15.74 -15.71
N THR A 312 13.31 16.20 -15.20
CA THR A 312 13.26 17.08 -14.03
C THR A 312 12.96 16.32 -12.74
N LYS A 313 13.49 16.78 -11.60
CA LYS A 313 13.21 16.20 -10.29
C LYS A 313 11.70 16.10 -10.00
N GLU A 314 10.95 17.16 -10.29
CA GLU A 314 9.52 17.21 -10.02
C GLU A 314 8.75 16.12 -10.79
N GLU A 315 9.05 15.99 -12.08
CA GLU A 315 8.41 14.97 -12.93
C GLU A 315 8.84 13.55 -12.52
N ARG A 316 10.11 13.35 -12.13
CA ARG A 316 10.59 12.07 -11.60
C ARG A 316 9.85 11.65 -10.33
N LEU A 317 9.66 12.58 -9.39
CA LEU A 317 8.88 12.31 -8.17
C LEU A 317 7.43 11.94 -8.52
N LYS A 318 6.78 12.66 -9.43
CA LYS A 318 5.43 12.33 -9.90
C LYS A 318 5.36 10.95 -10.54
N GLN A 319 6.37 10.58 -11.36
CA GLN A 319 6.45 9.23 -11.94
C GLN A 319 6.60 8.15 -10.86
N ILE A 320 7.48 8.35 -9.87
CA ILE A 320 7.69 7.42 -8.76
C ILE A 320 6.39 7.22 -7.99
N TRP A 321 5.72 8.30 -7.59
CA TRP A 321 4.48 8.23 -6.82
C TRP A 321 3.34 7.62 -7.63
N MET A 322 3.24 7.91 -8.92
CA MET A 322 2.24 7.31 -9.82
C MET A 322 2.45 5.80 -9.95
N GLN A 323 3.69 5.34 -10.20
CA GLN A 323 3.97 3.92 -10.33
C GLN A 323 3.79 3.16 -9.02
N ALA A 324 4.13 3.80 -7.89
CA ALA A 324 3.83 3.26 -6.58
C ALA A 324 2.32 3.11 -6.36
N TRP A 325 1.50 4.08 -6.78
CA TRP A 325 0.04 4.00 -6.70
C TRP A 325 -0.54 2.92 -7.62
N ILE A 326 -0.08 2.81 -8.88
CA ILE A 326 -0.50 1.76 -9.82
C ILE A 326 -0.17 0.37 -9.28
N ALA A 327 0.99 0.20 -8.61
CA ALA A 327 1.43 -1.07 -8.05
C ALA A 327 0.45 -1.64 -7.00
N PHE A 328 -0.32 -0.77 -6.35
CA PHE A 328 -1.30 -1.18 -5.34
C PHE A 328 -2.72 -1.36 -5.87
N PHE A 329 -2.91 -1.29 -7.18
CA PHE A 329 -4.22 -1.59 -7.74
C PHE A 329 -4.70 -2.97 -7.29
N PHE A 330 -5.86 -2.98 -6.62
CA PHE A 330 -6.53 -4.19 -6.14
C PHE A 330 -5.70 -5.04 -5.15
N GLN A 331 -4.72 -4.42 -4.48
CA GLN A 331 -3.86 -5.03 -3.46
C GLN A 331 -4.32 -4.65 -2.02
N GLY A 332 -3.72 -5.31 -1.01
CA GLY A 332 -4.25 -5.38 0.34
C GLY A 332 -4.25 -4.16 1.21
N GLU A 333 -3.27 -3.34 1.15
CA GLU A 333 -3.16 -2.18 2.02
C GLU A 333 -3.39 -0.88 1.25
N THR A 334 -4.51 -0.83 0.54
CA THR A 334 -4.89 0.35 -0.26
C THR A 334 -4.92 1.63 0.56
N ASP A 335 -5.26 1.55 1.84
CA ASP A 335 -5.25 2.70 2.75
C ASP A 335 -3.87 3.35 2.87
N ALA A 336 -2.79 2.56 2.87
CA ALA A 336 -1.44 3.08 2.96
C ALA A 336 -1.11 4.05 1.80
N TYR A 337 -1.70 3.83 0.61
CA TYR A 337 -1.52 4.72 -0.52
C TYR A 337 -2.35 5.98 -0.45
N PHE A 338 -3.53 5.94 0.15
CA PHE A 338 -4.28 7.14 0.46
C PHE A 338 -3.47 8.07 1.40
N PHE A 339 -2.84 7.53 2.42
CA PHE A 339 -1.96 8.31 3.30
C PHE A 339 -0.69 8.81 2.61
N ASN A 340 -0.17 8.06 1.62
CA ASN A 340 0.92 8.56 0.77
C ASN A 340 0.47 9.73 -0.10
N PHE A 341 -0.74 9.68 -0.69
CA PHE A 341 -1.36 10.82 -1.36
C PHE A 341 -1.48 12.03 -0.45
N LEU A 342 -1.95 11.88 0.79
CA LEU A 342 -2.04 13.00 1.75
C LEU A 342 -0.67 13.65 2.04
N ARG A 343 0.39 12.85 2.01
CA ARG A 343 1.77 13.30 2.21
C ARG A 343 2.33 14.03 0.99
N THR A 344 2.12 13.48 -0.20
CA THR A 344 2.75 13.94 -1.45
C THR A 344 1.86 14.89 -2.26
N GLY A 345 0.55 14.83 -2.08
CA GLY A 345 -0.43 15.50 -2.94
C GLY A 345 -0.64 14.82 -4.29
N TYR A 346 -0.04 13.62 -4.51
CA TYR A 346 -0.05 12.97 -5.82
C TYR A 346 -0.37 11.45 -5.71
N PRO A 347 -1.13 10.86 -6.68
CA PRO A 347 -1.70 11.50 -7.85
C PRO A 347 -2.78 12.55 -7.51
N GLU A 348 -2.99 13.53 -8.36
CA GLU A 348 -4.00 14.57 -8.16
C GLU A 348 -5.41 13.97 -8.35
N PHE A 349 -6.02 13.51 -7.26
CA PHE A 349 -7.38 12.98 -7.31
C PHE A 349 -8.39 14.10 -7.56
N PRO A 350 -9.34 13.93 -8.51
CA PRO A 350 -10.39 14.92 -8.75
C PRO A 350 -11.33 15.00 -7.54
N LEU A 351 -11.68 16.20 -7.13
CA LEU A 351 -12.61 16.46 -6.04
C LEU A 351 -13.74 17.38 -6.52
N ASN A 352 -14.99 16.94 -6.32
CA ASN A 352 -16.18 17.75 -6.53
C ASN A 352 -16.90 17.92 -5.20
N PRO A 353 -16.98 19.15 -4.66
CA PRO A 353 -17.66 19.40 -3.39
C PRO A 353 -19.15 19.03 -3.36
N GLU A 354 -19.81 19.03 -4.54
CA GLU A 354 -21.24 18.69 -4.63
C GLU A 354 -21.48 17.19 -4.42
N THR A 355 -20.51 16.36 -4.79
CA THR A 355 -20.59 14.89 -4.69
C THR A 355 -19.71 14.32 -3.57
N SER A 356 -18.88 15.15 -2.93
CA SER A 356 -18.00 14.76 -1.84
C SER A 356 -18.79 14.19 -0.67
N MET A 357 -18.37 13.01 -0.22
CA MET A 357 -18.92 12.33 0.95
C MET A 357 -18.18 12.69 2.25
N ASN A 358 -17.16 13.54 2.21
CA ASN A 358 -16.47 13.98 3.43
C ASN A 358 -17.46 14.80 4.31
N PRO A 359 -17.83 14.31 5.49
CA PRO A 359 -18.87 14.96 6.31
C PRO A 359 -18.40 16.28 6.92
N ASP A 360 -17.09 16.43 7.16
CA ASP A 360 -16.52 17.55 7.89
C ASP A 360 -16.04 18.68 6.97
N ASN A 361 -15.60 18.34 5.75
CA ASN A 361 -15.12 19.32 4.77
C ASN A 361 -15.29 18.82 3.34
N LYS A 362 -16.33 19.23 2.65
CA LYS A 362 -16.61 18.83 1.28
C LYS A 362 -15.56 19.34 0.25
N ASN A 363 -14.77 20.34 0.60
CA ASN A 363 -13.74 20.93 -0.27
C ASN A 363 -12.36 20.26 -0.10
N ALA A 364 -12.26 19.23 0.72
CA ALA A 364 -11.01 18.51 0.94
C ALA A 364 -11.24 17.01 1.14
N TYR A 365 -10.21 16.22 0.90
CA TYR A 365 -10.19 14.82 1.31
C TYR A 365 -10.02 14.71 2.83
N PRO A 366 -10.62 13.69 3.47
CA PRO A 366 -10.36 13.41 4.88
C PRO A 366 -8.86 13.16 5.09
N LYS A 367 -8.30 13.64 6.21
CA LYS A 367 -6.87 13.48 6.53
C LYS A 367 -6.61 12.35 7.52
N ARG A 368 -7.65 11.92 8.20
CA ARG A 368 -7.63 10.85 9.21
C ARG A 368 -9.02 10.24 9.36
N TRP A 369 -9.09 9.16 10.10
CA TRP A 369 -10.35 8.60 10.54
C TRP A 369 -10.64 9.01 11.97
N MET A 370 -11.93 9.15 12.30
CA MET A 370 -12.36 9.39 13.68
C MET A 370 -12.06 8.17 14.55
N TYR A 371 -11.83 8.39 15.82
CA TYR A 371 -11.67 7.29 16.76
C TYR A 371 -12.95 6.45 16.85
N PRO A 372 -12.82 5.12 17.08
CA PRO A 372 -13.98 4.26 17.25
C PRO A 372 -14.86 4.74 18.42
N GLN A 373 -16.19 4.65 18.25
CA GLN A 373 -17.16 5.05 19.29
C GLN A 373 -16.94 4.30 20.62
N ASP A 374 -16.41 3.09 20.55
CA ASP A 374 -16.07 2.29 21.74
C ASP A 374 -15.02 2.97 22.62
N GLU A 375 -14.04 3.69 22.06
CA GLU A 375 -13.06 4.45 22.84
C GLU A 375 -13.72 5.59 23.64
N GLN A 376 -14.67 6.29 23.03
CA GLN A 376 -15.42 7.35 23.69
C GLN A 376 -16.22 6.84 24.90
N THR A 377 -16.64 5.60 24.88
CA THR A 377 -17.49 5.01 25.93
C THR A 377 -16.72 4.15 26.93
N LYS A 378 -15.67 3.46 26.49
CA LYS A 378 -14.93 2.48 27.30
C LYS A 378 -13.63 3.05 27.90
N ASN A 379 -13.02 4.05 27.23
CA ASN A 379 -11.79 4.71 27.68
C ASN A 379 -11.88 6.25 27.59
N PRO A 380 -12.98 6.86 28.12
CA PRO A 380 -13.34 8.26 27.84
C PRO A 380 -12.28 9.27 28.30
N GLU A 381 -11.61 9.03 29.44
CA GLU A 381 -10.62 9.96 29.99
C GLU A 381 -9.38 10.06 29.09
N ASN A 382 -8.82 8.92 28.69
CA ASN A 382 -7.65 8.88 27.81
C ASN A 382 -7.98 9.35 26.39
N TYR A 383 -9.17 8.96 25.87
CA TYR A 383 -9.67 9.45 24.59
C TYR A 383 -9.79 10.97 24.56
N GLN A 384 -10.50 11.55 25.55
CA GLN A 384 -10.71 13.01 25.60
C GLN A 384 -9.40 13.75 25.70
N LYS A 385 -8.49 13.28 26.57
CA LYS A 385 -7.15 13.86 26.70
C LYS A 385 -6.39 13.86 25.37
N ALA A 386 -6.41 12.74 24.63
CA ALA A 386 -5.73 12.64 23.35
C ALA A 386 -6.31 13.62 22.31
N ILE A 387 -7.65 13.75 22.25
CA ILE A 387 -8.31 14.70 21.34
C ILE A 387 -7.99 16.15 21.71
N ASP A 388 -8.01 16.48 23.00
CA ASP A 388 -7.68 17.84 23.48
C ASP A 388 -6.25 18.22 23.11
N GLU A 389 -5.29 17.31 23.32
CA GLU A 389 -3.86 17.59 23.10
C GLU A 389 -3.49 17.68 21.63
N GLN A 390 -4.06 16.83 20.76
CA GLN A 390 -3.66 16.78 19.36
C GLN A 390 -4.56 17.63 18.43
N PHE A 391 -5.88 17.79 18.76
CA PHE A 391 -6.85 18.39 17.85
C PHE A 391 -7.72 19.50 18.53
N GLY A 392 -7.35 19.96 19.71
CA GLY A 392 -8.08 21.04 20.40
C GLY A 392 -9.51 20.67 20.81
N GLY A 393 -9.75 19.39 21.09
CA GLY A 393 -11.04 18.89 21.60
C GLY A 393 -12.03 18.45 20.54
N VAL A 394 -11.68 18.44 19.25
CA VAL A 394 -12.58 18.12 18.14
C VAL A 394 -12.10 16.89 17.37
N ASP A 395 -12.91 15.81 17.41
CA ASP A 395 -12.62 14.57 16.65
C ASP A 395 -13.35 14.57 15.32
N THR A 396 -12.72 15.12 14.27
CA THR A 396 -13.23 15.17 12.90
C THR A 396 -12.20 14.64 11.90
N THR A 397 -12.65 14.31 10.69
CA THR A 397 -11.81 13.71 9.64
C THR A 397 -10.88 14.72 8.97
N ASP A 398 -11.12 16.01 9.10
CA ASP A 398 -10.33 17.09 8.52
C ASP A 398 -9.18 17.59 9.41
N GLN A 399 -9.12 17.11 10.66
CA GLN A 399 -8.02 17.39 11.57
C GLN A 399 -6.68 16.86 10.99
N THR A 400 -5.62 17.65 11.16
CA THR A 400 -4.32 17.33 10.58
C THR A 400 -3.47 16.56 11.59
N PRO A 401 -3.21 15.24 11.40
CA PRO A 401 -2.32 14.47 12.26
C PRO A 401 -0.88 14.98 12.15
N TRP A 402 -0.07 14.68 13.18
CA TRP A 402 1.29 15.20 13.31
C TRP A 402 2.15 14.97 12.07
N TYR A 403 2.10 13.79 11.44
CA TYR A 403 2.97 13.49 10.31
C TYR A 403 2.68 14.33 9.04
N LEU A 404 1.54 15.02 8.99
CA LEU A 404 1.12 15.91 7.89
C LEU A 404 1.28 17.41 8.20
N GLN A 405 1.68 17.76 9.43
CA GLN A 405 1.86 19.16 9.86
C GLN A 405 3.06 19.87 9.23
#